data_4765a0d5400ab9f7805cdc38014332a2
#
_entry.id   4765a0d5400ab9f7805cdc38014332a2
#
_cell.length_a   1.000
_cell.length_b   1.000
_cell.length_c   1.000
_cell.angle_alpha   90.00
_cell.angle_beta   90.00
_cell.angle_gamma   90.00
#
_symmetry.space_group_name_H-M   'P 1'
#
loop_
_entity.id
_entity.type
_entity.pdbx_description
1 polymer ?
#
loop_
_entity_poly.entity_id
_entity_poly.type
_entity_poly.pdbx_seq_one_letter_code
_entity_poly.pdbx_strand_id
1 'polypeptide(L)' 'ALALFSGADGLDLLRRFVPESFGFLKSSGLLALEIGHDQASHVRSGLESCGFAETEIRRDLSGIARFPFARHP' A
#
# COMPACT_ATOMS: atom_id res chain seq x y z
N ALA A 1 0.17 5.60 13.97
CA ALA A 1 1.35 4.82 13.58
C ALA A 1 1.52 4.76 12.08
N LEU A 2 2.73 4.56 11.62
CA LEU A 2 3.08 4.45 10.22
C LEU A 2 3.64 3.05 9.94
N ALA A 3 3.12 2.38 8.95
CA ALA A 3 3.73 1.17 8.39
C ALA A 3 4.32 1.50 7.02
N LEU A 4 5.58 1.14 6.82
CA LEU A 4 6.32 1.47 5.61
C LEU A 4 6.92 0.21 5.00
N PHE A 5 6.70 0.02 3.71
CA PHE A 5 7.27 -1.08 2.96
C PHE A 5 7.95 -0.55 1.69
N SER A 6 9.17 -1.01 1.46
CA SER A 6 9.91 -0.70 0.24
C SER A 6 10.48 -2.00 -0.30
N GLY A 7 10.03 -2.42 -1.48
CA GLY A 7 10.47 -3.66 -2.08
C GLY A 7 9.75 -3.95 -3.38
N ALA A 8 10.26 -4.91 -4.13
CA ALA A 8 9.84 -5.16 -5.50
C ALA A 8 8.86 -6.32 -5.67
N ASP A 9 8.66 -7.15 -4.66
CA ASP A 9 7.82 -8.33 -4.80
C ASP A 9 6.36 -8.05 -4.45
N GLY A 10 5.53 -7.85 -5.48
CA GLY A 10 4.11 -7.58 -5.29
C GLY A 10 3.34 -8.71 -4.65
N LEU A 11 3.78 -9.96 -4.83
CA LEU A 11 3.12 -11.11 -4.19
C LEU A 11 3.32 -11.09 -2.68
N ASP A 12 4.55 -10.89 -2.23
CA ASP A 12 4.83 -10.79 -0.79
C ASP A 12 4.13 -9.58 -0.18
N LEU A 13 4.11 -8.46 -0.91
CA LEU A 13 3.42 -7.26 -0.47
C LEU A 13 1.95 -7.56 -0.17
N LEU A 14 1.23 -8.14 -1.12
CA LEU A 14 -0.21 -8.34 -1.01
C LEU A 14 -0.60 -9.55 -0.16
N ARG A 15 0.23 -10.60 -0.14
CA ARG A 15 -0.07 -11.81 0.64
C ARG A 15 0.29 -11.68 2.10
N ARG A 16 1.34 -10.95 2.40
CA ARG A 16 1.92 -10.92 3.75
C ARG A 16 1.93 -9.54 4.36
N PHE A 17 2.59 -8.59 3.73
CA PHE A 17 2.82 -7.30 4.37
C PHE A 17 1.53 -6.51 4.58
N VAL A 18 0.67 -6.44 3.58
CA VAL A 18 -0.58 -5.68 3.69
C VAL A 18 -1.50 -6.25 4.76
N PRO A 19 -1.80 -7.57 4.78
CA PRO A 19 -2.63 -8.12 5.85
C PRO A 19 -2.00 -7.98 7.23
N GLU A 20 -0.70 -8.18 7.36
CA GLU A 20 -0.01 -8.03 8.63
C GLU A 20 -0.07 -6.59 9.13
N SER A 21 0.18 -5.62 8.25
CA SER A 21 0.11 -4.21 8.62
C SER A 21 -1.29 -3.80 9.03
N PHE A 22 -2.32 -4.30 8.35
CA PHE A 22 -3.70 -4.03 8.74
C PHE A 22 -3.96 -4.50 10.17
N GLY A 23 -3.41 -5.67 10.55
CA GLY A 23 -3.61 -6.23 11.87
C GLY A 23 -2.96 -5.45 13.00
N PHE A 24 -1.83 -4.76 12.76
CA PHE A 24 -1.15 -4.04 13.82
C PHE A 24 -1.34 -2.51 13.78
N LEU A 25 -1.77 -1.96 12.67
CA LEU A 25 -2.07 -0.53 12.61
C LEU A 25 -3.32 -0.20 13.42
N LYS A 26 -3.25 0.89 14.14
CA LYS A 26 -4.42 1.40 14.86
C LYS A 26 -5.30 2.20 13.91
N SER A 27 -6.51 2.50 14.35
CA SER A 27 -7.44 3.38 13.64
C SER A 27 -6.73 4.65 13.21
N SER A 28 -6.91 5.05 11.97
CA SER A 28 -6.25 6.21 11.34
C SER A 28 -4.75 6.04 11.10
N GLY A 29 -4.19 4.86 11.34
CA GLY A 29 -2.80 4.56 11.01
C GLY A 29 -2.58 4.59 9.51
N LEU A 30 -1.38 4.99 9.09
CA LEU A 30 -1.03 5.17 7.68
C LEU A 30 -0.12 4.05 7.20
N LEU A 31 -0.47 3.46 6.06
CA LEU A 31 0.39 2.54 5.33
C LEU A 31 0.97 3.25 4.12
N ALA A 32 2.28 3.22 3.98
CA ALA A 32 2.97 3.79 2.82
C ALA A 32 3.83 2.71 2.15
N LEU A 33 3.73 2.63 0.83
CA LEU A 33 4.39 1.60 0.05
C LEU A 33 5.21 2.21 -1.07
N GLU A 34 6.21 1.45 -1.53
CA GLU A 34 6.91 1.73 -2.78
C GLU A 34 6.81 0.49 -3.66
N ILE A 35 6.35 0.64 -4.90
CA ILE A 35 6.04 -0.49 -5.78
C ILE A 35 6.68 -0.32 -7.15
N GLY A 36 6.69 -1.40 -7.94
CA GLY A 36 7.08 -1.37 -9.33
C GLY A 36 6.07 -0.60 -10.18
N HIS A 37 6.53 -0.11 -11.34
CA HIS A 37 5.77 0.82 -12.18
C HIS A 37 4.46 0.27 -12.74
N ASP A 38 4.31 -1.03 -12.82
CA ASP A 38 3.15 -1.68 -13.42
C ASP A 38 2.23 -2.34 -12.38
N GLN A 39 2.42 -2.04 -11.10
CA GLN A 39 1.70 -2.73 -10.02
C GLN A 39 0.63 -1.89 -9.34
N ALA A 40 0.47 -0.63 -9.74
CA ALA A 40 -0.38 0.31 -9.00
C ALA A 40 -1.84 -0.13 -8.88
N SER A 41 -2.49 -0.53 -9.98
CA SER A 41 -3.89 -0.96 -9.93
C SER A 41 -4.08 -2.20 -9.09
N HIS A 42 -3.15 -3.14 -9.21
CA HIS A 42 -3.22 -4.41 -8.48
C HIS A 42 -3.06 -4.18 -6.98
N VAL A 43 -2.11 -3.34 -6.61
CA VAL A 43 -1.88 -2.99 -5.21
C VAL A 43 -3.06 -2.21 -4.63
N ARG A 44 -3.62 -1.26 -5.38
CA ARG A 44 -4.80 -0.53 -4.94
C ARG A 44 -5.96 -1.47 -4.64
N SER A 45 -6.25 -2.40 -5.56
CA SER A 45 -7.31 -3.39 -5.35
C SER A 45 -7.05 -4.24 -4.12
N GLY A 46 -5.80 -4.65 -3.90
CA GLY A 46 -5.43 -5.44 -2.73
C GLY A 46 -5.61 -4.68 -1.42
N LEU A 47 -5.25 -3.40 -1.39
CA LEU A 47 -5.45 -2.55 -0.22
C LEU A 47 -6.95 -2.41 0.10
N GLU A 48 -7.75 -2.13 -0.89
CA GLU A 48 -9.20 -2.00 -0.72
C GLU A 48 -9.84 -3.30 -0.27
N SER A 49 -9.44 -4.42 -0.85
CA SER A 49 -9.94 -5.73 -0.46
C SER A 49 -9.56 -6.11 0.96
N CYS A 50 -8.42 -5.64 1.45
CA CYS A 50 -7.99 -5.89 2.82
C CYS A 50 -8.76 -5.05 3.84
N GLY A 51 -9.40 -3.97 3.42
CA GLY A 51 -10.20 -3.12 4.29
C GLY A 51 -9.64 -1.72 4.52
N PHE A 52 -8.53 -1.38 3.88
CA PHE A 52 -7.99 -0.02 3.98
C PHE A 52 -8.93 0.99 3.34
N ALA A 53 -8.99 2.17 3.95
CA ALA A 53 -9.76 3.30 3.44
C ALA A 53 -8.82 4.35 2.85
N GLU A 54 -9.36 5.30 2.13
CA GLU A 54 -8.63 6.47 1.62
C GLU A 54 -7.36 6.09 0.87
N THR A 55 -7.47 5.13 -0.06
CA THR A 55 -6.34 4.68 -0.86
C THR A 55 -5.98 5.75 -1.89
N GLU A 56 -4.70 6.10 -1.95
CA GLU A 56 -4.17 7.09 -2.88
C GLU A 56 -2.88 6.56 -3.49
N ILE A 57 -2.64 6.84 -4.77
CA ILE A 57 -1.39 6.46 -5.43
C ILE A 57 -0.72 7.70 -5.96
N ARG A 58 0.47 7.99 -5.47
CA ARG A 58 1.25 9.13 -5.93
C ARG A 58 2.28 8.71 -6.96
N ARG A 59 2.60 9.64 -7.86
CA ARG A 59 3.56 9.41 -8.91
C ARG A 59 4.93 9.96 -8.54
N ASP A 60 5.98 9.32 -9.09
CA ASP A 60 7.32 9.85 -8.96
C ASP A 60 7.54 11.02 -9.94
N LEU A 61 8.74 11.55 -9.98
CA LEU A 61 9.07 12.69 -10.86
C LEU A 61 9.00 12.35 -12.34
N SER A 62 9.04 11.06 -12.69
CA SER A 62 8.88 10.59 -14.06
C SER A 62 7.43 10.35 -14.43
N GLY A 63 6.49 10.58 -13.52
CA GLY A 63 5.07 10.37 -13.74
C GLY A 63 4.63 8.92 -13.55
N ILE A 64 5.47 8.08 -12.99
CA ILE A 64 5.16 6.66 -12.75
C ILE A 64 4.51 6.48 -11.39
N ALA A 65 3.39 5.78 -11.34
CA ALA A 65 2.67 5.51 -10.11
C ALA A 65 3.45 4.51 -9.24
N ARG A 66 4.08 4.99 -8.18
CA ARG A 66 5.00 4.22 -7.35
C ARG A 66 4.71 4.24 -5.86
N PHE A 67 3.91 5.18 -5.38
CA PHE A 67 3.77 5.40 -3.94
C PHE A 67 2.32 5.31 -3.50
N PRO A 68 1.82 4.08 -3.28
CA PRO A 68 0.50 3.92 -2.67
C PRO A 68 0.50 4.31 -1.20
N PHE A 69 -0.56 4.98 -0.80
CA PHE A 69 -0.84 5.31 0.59
C PHE A 69 -2.25 4.84 0.91
N ALA A 70 -2.45 4.33 2.09
CA ALA A 70 -3.77 3.93 2.54
C ALA A 70 -3.89 4.14 4.05
N ARG A 71 -5.08 4.41 4.51
CA ARG A 71 -5.34 4.68 5.92
C ARG A 71 -6.18 3.56 6.52
N HIS A 72 -5.81 3.13 7.71
CA HIS A 72 -6.60 2.18 8.47
C HIS A 72 -7.88 2.88 8.94
N PRO A 73 -9.07 2.29 8.71
CA PRO A 73 -10.32 2.93 9.14
C PRO A 73 -10.45 3.09 10.64
#